data_ff1d9e5e4be222c45d13bf3b3266ac75
#
_entry.id   ff1d9e5e4be222c45d13bf3b3266ac75
#
_cell.length_a   1.000
_cell.length_b   1.000
_cell.length_c   1.000
_cell.angle_alpha   90.00
_cell.angle_beta   90.00
_cell.angle_gamma   90.00
#
_symmetry.space_group_name_H-M   'P 1'
#
loop_
_entity.id
_entity.type
_entity.pdbx_description
1 polymer ?
#
loop_
_entity_poly.entity_id
_entity_poly.type
_entity_poly.pdbx_seq_one_letter_code
_entity_poly.pdbx_strand_id
1 'polypeptide(L)'
;MLLKDKTAVITGCNRGIGKEILETFSENGATVFACVRNIDEEFKSLLNELTKKFNNQIIPIQFDLNDERKIKEAVNNILALNKPIDILVNNAATIHTAIFQMTSIKKLKEIFEINFFSQTIFTQYILKSMIKNKKGSIVYVSSTSALDGNGGRSAY
;
A
#
# COMPACT_ATOMS: atom_id res chain seq x y z
N MET A 1 11.99 -6.98 18.67
CA MET A 1 11.47 -6.72 17.31
C MET A 1 10.17 -7.50 17.14
N LEU A 2 9.06 -6.80 17.02
CA LEU A 2 7.71 -7.39 16.94
C LEU A 2 7.44 -8.08 15.60
N LEU A 3 8.12 -7.67 14.53
CA LEU A 3 7.89 -8.15 13.17
C LEU A 3 9.09 -8.94 12.60
N LYS A 4 9.97 -9.41 13.48
CA LYS A 4 11.09 -10.28 13.07
C LYS A 4 10.54 -11.49 12.32
N ASP A 5 11.17 -11.81 11.19
CA ASP A 5 10.80 -12.93 10.30
C ASP A 5 9.38 -12.80 9.68
N LYS A 6 8.77 -11.61 9.72
CA LYS A 6 7.52 -11.29 9.02
C LYS A 6 7.78 -10.64 7.69
N THR A 7 6.92 -10.93 6.74
CA THR A 7 6.91 -10.26 5.43
C THR A 7 5.66 -9.41 5.29
N ALA A 8 5.85 -8.12 5.05
CA ALA A 8 4.78 -7.16 4.86
C ALA A 8 4.76 -6.63 3.42
N VAL A 9 3.56 -6.42 2.90
CA VAL A 9 3.31 -5.67 1.66
C VAL A 9 2.60 -4.38 2.05
N ILE A 10 3.15 -3.22 1.68
CA ILE A 10 2.62 -1.92 2.05
C ILE A 10 2.44 -1.07 0.80
N THR A 11 1.25 -0.53 0.55
CA THR A 11 0.98 0.35 -0.58
C THR A 11 1.11 1.83 -0.20
N GLY A 12 1.70 2.65 -1.10
CA GLY A 12 1.84 4.09 -0.89
C GLY A 12 2.91 4.48 0.13
N CYS A 13 4.08 3.84 0.08
CA CYS A 13 5.16 3.97 1.08
C CYS A 13 6.05 5.21 0.93
N ASN A 14 5.89 6.02 -0.11
CA ASN A 14 6.85 7.08 -0.42
C ASN A 14 6.68 8.35 0.43
N ARG A 15 5.57 8.52 1.13
CA ARG A 15 5.30 9.70 1.96
C ARG A 15 4.22 9.48 3.02
N GLY A 16 4.11 10.42 3.96
CA GLY A 16 3.05 10.47 4.96
C GLY A 16 2.92 9.18 5.76
N ILE A 17 1.70 8.75 6.03
CA ILE A 17 1.41 7.57 6.85
C ILE A 17 2.09 6.32 6.31
N GLY A 18 2.09 6.11 5.00
CA GLY A 18 2.72 4.93 4.39
C GLY A 18 4.23 4.88 4.59
N LYS A 19 4.91 6.03 4.58
CA LYS A 19 6.34 6.13 4.89
C LYS A 19 6.60 5.77 6.35
N GLU A 20 5.84 6.33 7.29
CA GLU A 20 5.97 6.01 8.72
C GLU A 20 5.72 4.52 9.02
N ILE A 21 4.75 3.91 8.34
CA ILE A 21 4.51 2.46 8.45
C ILE A 21 5.72 1.68 7.93
N LEU A 22 6.29 2.07 6.78
CA LEU A 22 7.47 1.45 6.21
C LEU A 22 8.66 1.53 7.19
N GLU A 23 8.92 2.69 7.77
CA GLU A 23 9.99 2.91 8.74
C GLU A 23 9.76 2.08 10.01
N THR A 24 8.58 2.15 10.59
CA THR A 24 8.20 1.38 11.80
C THR A 24 8.31 -0.13 11.58
N PHE A 25 7.86 -0.64 10.43
CA PHE A 25 7.94 -2.07 10.12
C PHE A 25 9.40 -2.50 9.92
N SER A 26 10.20 -1.67 9.27
CA SER A 26 11.62 -1.89 9.08
C SER A 26 12.37 -1.93 10.42
N GLU A 27 12.13 -0.97 11.30
CA GLU A 27 12.68 -0.92 12.65
C GLU A 27 12.33 -2.17 13.47
N ASN A 28 11.15 -2.73 13.26
CA ASN A 28 10.70 -3.95 13.93
C ASN A 28 11.11 -5.25 13.23
N GLY A 29 11.96 -5.17 12.21
CA GLY A 29 12.63 -6.33 11.60
C GLY A 29 11.84 -7.04 10.50
N ALA A 30 10.80 -6.42 9.94
CA ALA A 30 10.06 -6.98 8.83
C ALA A 30 10.86 -6.95 7.52
N THR A 31 10.69 -7.96 6.66
CA THR A 31 10.94 -7.82 5.22
C THR A 31 9.77 -7.06 4.62
N VAL A 32 10.02 -5.98 3.88
CA VAL A 32 8.94 -5.14 3.35
C VAL A 32 8.97 -5.06 1.82
N PHE A 33 7.86 -5.41 1.18
CA PHE A 33 7.56 -5.04 -0.20
C PHE A 33 6.96 -3.63 -0.19
N ALA A 34 7.77 -2.65 -0.55
CA ALA A 34 7.41 -1.24 -0.53
C ALA A 34 6.80 -0.81 -1.87
N CYS A 35 5.47 -0.82 -1.95
CA CYS A 35 4.73 -0.57 -3.17
C CYS A 35 4.46 0.92 -3.38
N VAL A 36 4.88 1.45 -4.54
CA VAL A 36 4.72 2.85 -4.92
C VAL A 36 4.36 2.99 -6.40
N ARG A 37 3.76 4.13 -6.77
CA ARG A 37 3.45 4.42 -8.16
C ARG A 37 4.70 4.74 -8.99
N ASN A 38 5.63 5.49 -8.42
CA ASN A 38 6.89 5.86 -9.05
C ASN A 38 8.05 5.61 -8.08
N ILE A 39 9.13 5.03 -8.58
CA ILE A 39 10.40 4.89 -7.85
C ILE A 39 11.33 5.99 -8.35
N ASP A 40 11.40 7.09 -7.60
CA ASP A 40 12.35 8.18 -7.82
C ASP A 40 13.62 8.02 -6.98
N GLU A 41 14.59 8.91 -7.17
CA GLU A 41 15.88 8.86 -6.46
C GLU A 41 15.73 9.12 -4.95
N GLU A 42 14.76 9.95 -4.55
CA GLU A 42 14.46 10.22 -3.14
C GLU A 42 13.98 8.93 -2.45
N PHE A 43 13.05 8.22 -3.09
CA PHE A 43 12.55 6.96 -2.55
C PHE A 43 13.63 5.87 -2.49
N LYS A 44 14.47 5.76 -3.53
CA LYS A 44 15.62 4.83 -3.51
C LYS A 44 16.59 5.14 -2.38
N SER A 45 16.90 6.43 -2.16
CA SER A 45 17.75 6.89 -1.07
C SER A 45 17.17 6.51 0.30
N LEU A 46 15.87 6.76 0.52
CA LEU A 46 15.16 6.36 1.72
C LEU A 46 15.26 4.84 1.97
N LEU A 47 15.00 4.01 0.95
CA LEU A 47 15.08 2.56 1.12
C LEU A 47 16.50 2.09 1.47
N ASN A 48 17.51 2.69 0.86
CA ASN A 48 18.91 2.37 1.15
C ASN A 48 19.31 2.77 2.59
N GLU A 49 18.83 3.92 3.05
CA GLU A 49 19.03 4.37 4.43
C GLU A 49 18.41 3.41 5.44
N LEU A 50 17.13 3.09 5.24
CA LEU A 50 16.39 2.18 6.14
C LEU A 50 16.99 0.77 6.16
N THR A 51 17.36 0.25 4.99
CA THR A 51 18.00 -1.07 4.88
C THR A 51 19.33 -1.11 5.65
N LYS A 52 20.16 -0.07 5.55
CA LYS A 52 21.42 0.04 6.30
C LYS A 52 21.19 0.20 7.79
N LYS A 53 20.25 1.08 8.16
CA LYS A 53 19.95 1.41 9.56
C LYS A 53 19.42 0.24 10.36
N PHE A 54 18.52 -0.56 9.76
CA PHE A 54 17.80 -1.63 10.46
C PHE A 54 18.26 -3.05 10.06
N ASN A 55 19.19 -3.15 9.10
CA ASN A 55 19.73 -4.42 8.60
C ASN A 55 18.65 -5.40 8.18
N ASN A 56 17.61 -4.91 7.48
CA ASN A 56 16.51 -5.70 6.96
C ASN A 56 16.38 -5.59 5.44
N GLN A 57 15.50 -6.38 4.84
CA GLN A 57 15.27 -6.36 3.40
C GLN A 57 14.04 -5.53 3.06
N ILE A 58 14.22 -4.48 2.25
CA ILE A 58 13.13 -3.69 1.69
C ILE A 58 13.20 -3.80 0.17
N ILE A 59 12.11 -4.22 -0.46
CA ILE A 59 12.03 -4.50 -1.88
C ILE A 59 11.04 -3.52 -2.50
N PRO A 60 11.50 -2.58 -3.35
CA PRO A 60 10.60 -1.67 -4.03
C PRO A 60 9.77 -2.39 -5.10
N ILE A 61 8.48 -2.11 -5.15
CA ILE A 61 7.56 -2.61 -6.16
C ILE A 61 6.84 -1.43 -6.79
N GLN A 62 7.02 -1.25 -8.10
CA GLN A 62 6.39 -0.15 -8.83
C GLN A 62 5.15 -0.62 -9.58
N PHE A 63 4.00 0.00 -9.31
CA PHE A 63 2.78 -0.14 -10.11
C PHE A 63 1.78 0.99 -9.83
N ASP A 64 0.89 1.20 -10.79
CA ASP A 64 -0.24 2.12 -10.65
C ASP A 64 -1.51 1.33 -10.32
N LEU A 65 -2.20 1.72 -9.25
CA LEU A 65 -3.48 1.13 -8.86
C LEU A 65 -4.61 1.38 -9.90
N ASN A 66 -4.46 2.35 -10.79
CA ASN A 66 -5.42 2.55 -11.88
C ASN A 66 -5.31 1.53 -13.02
N ASP A 67 -4.29 0.67 -13.01
CA ASP A 67 -4.05 -0.32 -14.07
C ASP A 67 -4.08 -1.73 -13.49
N GLU A 68 -5.18 -2.45 -13.70
CA GLU A 68 -5.35 -3.82 -13.19
C GLU A 68 -4.26 -4.78 -13.72
N ARG A 69 -3.77 -4.57 -14.93
CA ARG A 69 -2.68 -5.41 -15.49
C ARG A 69 -1.40 -5.20 -14.69
N LYS A 70 -1.06 -3.94 -14.35
CA LYS A 70 0.09 -3.62 -13.52
C LYS A 70 -0.06 -4.13 -12.10
N ILE A 71 -1.27 -4.11 -11.54
CA ILE A 71 -1.56 -4.75 -10.24
C ILE A 71 -1.20 -6.24 -10.31
N LYS A 72 -1.68 -6.95 -11.33
CA LYS A 72 -1.42 -8.38 -11.51
C LYS A 72 0.06 -8.69 -11.69
N GLU A 73 0.77 -7.89 -12.50
CA GLU A 73 2.22 -8.01 -12.70
C GLU A 73 2.99 -7.79 -11.40
N ALA A 74 2.65 -6.74 -10.63
CA ALA A 74 3.27 -6.45 -9.35
C ALA A 74 3.08 -7.60 -8.34
N VAL A 75 1.88 -8.15 -8.25
CA VAL A 75 1.62 -9.31 -7.39
C VAL A 75 2.42 -10.53 -7.84
N ASN A 76 2.49 -10.80 -9.14
CA ASN A 76 3.31 -11.90 -9.65
C ASN A 76 4.79 -11.72 -9.25
N ASN A 77 5.33 -10.50 -9.35
CA ASN A 77 6.71 -10.20 -8.94
C ASN A 77 6.92 -10.41 -7.43
N ILE A 78 5.95 -10.00 -6.60
CA ILE A 78 5.99 -10.24 -5.15
C ILE A 78 5.99 -11.74 -4.86
N LEU A 79 5.09 -12.50 -5.48
CA LEU A 79 4.92 -13.92 -5.23
C LEU A 79 6.08 -14.77 -5.79
N ALA A 80 6.75 -14.33 -6.86
CA ALA A 80 7.89 -15.01 -7.44
C ALA A 80 9.10 -15.11 -6.49
N LEU A 81 9.17 -14.24 -5.48
CA LEU A 81 10.22 -14.31 -4.45
C LEU A 81 9.98 -15.39 -3.40
N ASN A 82 8.89 -16.14 -3.51
CA ASN A 82 8.55 -17.29 -2.66
C ASN A 82 8.60 -17.00 -1.14
N LYS A 83 8.41 -15.74 -0.74
CA LYS A 83 8.29 -15.36 0.66
C LYS A 83 6.83 -15.46 1.11
N PRO A 84 6.53 -16.08 2.27
CA PRO A 84 5.17 -16.05 2.81
C PRO A 84 4.80 -14.61 3.15
N ILE A 85 3.61 -14.16 2.75
CA ILE A 85 3.13 -12.82 3.10
C ILE A 85 2.33 -12.92 4.38
N ASP A 86 2.80 -12.25 5.43
CA ASP A 86 2.16 -12.23 6.75
C ASP A 86 1.23 -11.03 6.92
N ILE A 87 1.57 -9.87 6.29
CA ILE A 87 0.86 -8.62 6.51
C ILE A 87 0.64 -7.91 5.17
N LEU A 88 -0.57 -7.42 4.95
CA LEU A 88 -0.91 -6.49 3.87
C LEU A 88 -1.44 -5.20 4.48
N VAL A 89 -0.83 -4.06 4.10
CA VAL A 89 -1.31 -2.73 4.46
C VAL A 89 -1.76 -2.00 3.21
N ASN A 90 -3.06 -1.85 3.05
CA ASN A 90 -3.70 -1.02 2.04
C ASN A 90 -3.74 0.44 2.55
N ASN A 91 -2.73 1.22 2.18
CA ASN A 91 -2.59 2.63 2.59
C ASN A 91 -2.67 3.60 1.40
N ALA A 92 -2.28 3.17 0.20
CA ALA A 92 -2.34 4.05 -0.97
C ALA A 92 -3.76 4.55 -1.22
N ALA A 93 -3.93 5.86 -1.34
CA ALA A 93 -5.21 6.48 -1.64
C ALA A 93 -5.04 7.76 -2.44
N THR A 94 -6.10 8.17 -3.12
CA THR A 94 -6.23 9.49 -3.71
C THR A 94 -7.27 10.30 -2.95
N ILE A 95 -6.97 11.57 -2.74
CA ILE A 95 -7.87 12.52 -2.08
C ILE A 95 -8.38 13.52 -3.11
N HIS A 96 -9.66 13.85 -3.01
CA HIS A 96 -10.27 14.93 -3.77
C HIS A 96 -10.97 15.90 -2.82
N THR A 97 -10.70 17.19 -3.00
CA THR A 97 -11.32 18.26 -2.20
C THR A 97 -12.09 19.17 -3.14
N ALA A 98 -13.39 19.07 -3.13
CA ALA A 98 -14.31 19.94 -3.84
C ALA A 98 -15.71 19.85 -3.18
N ILE A 99 -16.53 20.87 -3.34
CA ILE A 99 -17.96 20.78 -3.00
C ILE A 99 -18.63 19.76 -3.92
N PHE A 100 -19.59 19.01 -3.39
CA PHE A 100 -20.18 17.86 -4.07
C PHE A 100 -20.71 18.18 -5.48
N GLN A 101 -21.39 19.32 -5.63
CA GLN A 101 -21.96 19.76 -6.91
C GLN A 101 -20.91 20.00 -7.99
N MET A 102 -19.66 20.26 -7.61
CA MET A 102 -18.52 20.47 -8.53
C MET A 102 -17.71 19.20 -8.77
N THR A 103 -18.01 18.11 -8.10
CA THR A 103 -17.32 16.85 -8.31
C THR A 103 -17.92 16.11 -9.48
N SER A 104 -17.18 16.00 -10.59
CA SER A 104 -17.65 15.27 -11.77
C SER A 104 -17.80 13.77 -11.47
N ILE A 105 -18.75 13.11 -12.15
CA ILE A 105 -18.92 11.64 -12.05
C ILE A 105 -17.64 10.90 -12.46
N LYS A 106 -16.91 11.42 -13.44
CA LYS A 106 -15.60 10.86 -13.83
C LYS A 106 -14.63 10.86 -12.65
N LYS A 107 -14.53 11.98 -11.91
CA LYS A 107 -13.65 12.09 -10.75
C LYS A 107 -14.10 11.20 -9.60
N LEU A 108 -15.39 11.11 -9.36
CA LEU A 108 -15.96 10.20 -8.37
C LEU A 108 -15.60 8.73 -8.67
N LYS A 109 -15.80 8.30 -9.92
CA LYS A 109 -15.41 6.94 -10.34
C LYS A 109 -13.92 6.68 -10.16
N GLU A 110 -13.04 7.63 -10.51
CA GLU A 110 -11.58 7.52 -10.30
C GLU A 110 -11.23 7.32 -8.82
N ILE A 111 -11.88 8.04 -7.91
CA ILE A 111 -11.65 7.92 -6.48
C ILE A 111 -12.06 6.52 -5.99
N PHE A 112 -13.25 6.05 -6.36
CA PHE A 112 -13.71 4.71 -6.00
C PHE A 112 -12.83 3.62 -6.62
N GLU A 113 -12.36 3.82 -7.85
CA GLU A 113 -11.45 2.89 -8.50
C GLU A 113 -10.18 2.72 -7.67
N ILE A 114 -9.50 3.80 -7.33
CA ILE A 114 -8.23 3.74 -6.61
C ILE A 114 -8.41 3.31 -5.15
N ASN A 115 -9.37 3.96 -4.44
CA ASN A 115 -9.48 3.82 -2.99
C ASN A 115 -10.21 2.54 -2.57
N PHE A 116 -10.97 1.93 -3.47
CA PHE A 116 -11.77 0.75 -3.14
C PHE A 116 -11.53 -0.43 -4.08
N PHE A 117 -11.88 -0.31 -5.37
CA PHE A 117 -11.85 -1.46 -6.28
C PHE A 117 -10.45 -2.00 -6.50
N SER A 118 -9.49 -1.15 -6.84
CA SER A 118 -8.10 -1.55 -7.08
C SER A 118 -7.43 -2.15 -5.84
N GLN A 119 -7.69 -1.58 -4.67
CA GLN A 119 -7.19 -2.16 -3.43
C GLN A 119 -7.85 -3.51 -3.11
N THR A 120 -9.13 -3.65 -3.43
CA THR A 120 -9.84 -4.93 -3.27
C THR A 120 -9.25 -5.99 -4.19
N ILE A 121 -9.02 -5.67 -5.47
CA ILE A 121 -8.38 -6.55 -6.44
C ILE A 121 -6.98 -6.95 -5.98
N PHE A 122 -6.15 -5.98 -5.58
CA PHE A 122 -4.82 -6.25 -5.04
C PHE A 122 -4.86 -7.18 -3.83
N THR A 123 -5.78 -6.90 -2.90
CA THR A 123 -6.00 -7.75 -1.72
C THR A 123 -6.40 -9.17 -2.09
N GLN A 124 -7.32 -9.36 -3.05
CA GLN A 124 -7.72 -10.70 -3.50
C GLN A 124 -6.55 -11.51 -4.05
N TYR A 125 -5.63 -10.88 -4.77
CA TYR A 125 -4.44 -11.55 -5.27
C TYR A 125 -3.46 -11.91 -4.15
N ILE A 126 -3.16 -10.99 -3.23
CA ILE A 126 -2.27 -11.25 -2.08
C ILE A 126 -2.86 -12.29 -1.13
N LEU A 127 -4.17 -12.27 -0.92
CA LEU A 127 -4.88 -13.19 -0.04
C LEU A 127 -4.67 -14.67 -0.43
N LYS A 128 -4.46 -14.97 -1.71
CA LYS A 128 -4.14 -16.34 -2.16
C LYS A 128 -2.88 -16.89 -1.48
N SER A 129 -1.86 -16.05 -1.29
CA SER A 129 -0.65 -16.45 -0.55
C SER A 129 -0.93 -16.67 0.94
N MET A 130 -1.71 -15.78 1.55
CA MET A 130 -2.06 -15.90 2.97
C MET A 130 -2.90 -17.14 3.25
N ILE A 131 -3.86 -17.47 2.38
CA ILE A 131 -4.67 -18.70 2.47
C ILE A 131 -3.79 -19.95 2.38
N LYS A 132 -2.85 -19.98 1.41
CA LYS A 132 -1.90 -21.08 1.27
C LYS A 132 -1.07 -21.28 2.54
N ASN A 133 -0.68 -20.21 3.19
CA ASN A 133 0.10 -20.23 4.43
C ASN A 133 -0.76 -20.35 5.71
N LYS A 134 -2.09 -20.38 5.57
CA LYS A 134 -3.08 -20.46 6.66
C LYS A 134 -2.92 -19.37 7.73
N LYS A 135 -2.36 -18.22 7.36
CA LYS A 135 -2.18 -17.06 8.23
C LYS A 135 -2.00 -15.80 7.40
N GLY A 136 -2.37 -14.67 7.97
CA GLY A 136 -2.20 -13.35 7.39
C GLY A 136 -3.00 -12.30 8.17
N SER A 137 -2.56 -11.05 8.06
CA SER A 137 -3.25 -9.88 8.61
C SER A 137 -3.42 -8.85 7.53
N ILE A 138 -4.62 -8.30 7.37
CA ILE A 138 -4.94 -7.29 6.37
C ILE A 138 -5.41 -6.03 7.08
N VAL A 139 -4.78 -4.91 6.79
CA VAL A 139 -5.09 -3.59 7.33
C VAL A 139 -5.48 -2.67 6.18
N TYR A 140 -6.60 -1.97 6.35
CA TYR A 140 -6.98 -0.85 5.50
C TYR A 140 -6.84 0.45 6.28
N VAL A 141 -6.06 1.39 5.76
CA VAL A 141 -5.94 2.74 6.32
C VAL A 141 -7.13 3.56 5.82
N SER A 142 -8.06 3.84 6.73
CA SER A 142 -9.23 4.66 6.49
C SER A 142 -8.96 6.13 6.86
N SER A 143 -9.99 6.93 6.97
CA SER A 143 -9.90 8.35 7.31
C SER A 143 -10.93 8.74 8.36
N THR A 144 -10.58 9.67 9.25
CA THR A 144 -11.52 10.33 10.15
C THR A 144 -12.61 11.07 9.38
N SER A 145 -12.36 11.47 8.13
CA SER A 145 -13.37 12.07 7.25
C SER A 145 -14.57 11.15 6.99
N ALA A 146 -14.41 9.84 7.16
CA ALA A 146 -15.50 8.88 7.03
C ALA A 146 -16.40 8.83 8.27
N LEU A 147 -15.92 9.32 9.41
CA LEU A 147 -16.64 9.33 10.69
C LEU A 147 -17.27 10.71 10.97
N ASP A 148 -16.44 11.75 10.88
CA ASP A 148 -16.82 13.10 11.32
C ASP A 148 -17.40 13.95 10.19
N GLY A 149 -17.13 13.55 8.94
CA GLY A 149 -17.45 14.36 7.76
C GLY A 149 -16.60 15.64 7.69
N ASN A 150 -15.97 15.90 6.55
CA ASN A 150 -15.20 17.13 6.34
C ASN A 150 -15.74 17.88 5.12
N GLY A 151 -15.87 19.20 5.22
CA GLY A 151 -16.29 20.05 4.11
C GLY A 151 -15.43 19.79 2.85
N GLY A 152 -16.08 19.56 1.72
CA GLY A 152 -15.40 19.27 0.47
C GLY A 152 -14.81 17.86 0.34
N ARG A 153 -15.13 16.92 1.23
CA ARG A 153 -14.61 15.53 1.22
C ARG A 153 -15.68 14.48 0.92
N SER A 154 -16.85 14.87 0.44
CA SER A 154 -17.98 13.97 0.20
C SER A 154 -17.72 12.88 -0.87
N ALA A 155 -16.67 13.02 -1.67
CA ALA A 155 -16.25 12.03 -2.65
C ALA A 155 -15.08 11.15 -2.16
N TYR A 156 -14.53 11.44 -1.00
CA TYR A 156 -13.43 10.73 -0.36
C TYR A 156 -13.93 9.91 0.83
#